data_66665ea0234a3513a09fb3d1b4b994be
#
_entry.id   66665ea0234a3513a09fb3d1b4b994be
#
_cell.length_a   1.000
_cell.length_b   1.000
_cell.length_c   1.000
_cell.angle_alpha   90.00
_cell.angle_beta   90.00
_cell.angle_gamma   90.00
#
_symmetry.space_group_name_H-M   'P 1'
#
loop_
_entity.id
_entity.type
_entity.pdbx_description
1 polymer ?
#
loop_
_entity_poly.entity_id
_entity_poly.type
_entity_poly.pdbx_seq_one_letter_code
_entity_poly.pdbx_strand_id
1 'polypeptide(L)'
;MEHLPTIKIRKNGISLFSALLGALGLAAFWIPGNWKYFLLLFVCAKVFYSLSLVFYDSMLNDVTTDERMDNVSSVGYALGYIGSCVPFIISLGLVLIGEKIGFSISTSMMIAFILNAVWWIAFTIPIAISYKQKSYIEKQDHVLKQTFGRLYHSLKNAKKDKKIFLFLLAFFFYIDGVYTIIDMSTAYGTSLGLDTTGLLLALLMTQIVAFPASLIFAKLSKKGSSEKLIKIAILAYFCIAVFAIQLDKQWEFWLLAFAVGCFQGGIQSLSRSYFAKIIPDASSGEYFGLFDVCGKGASFLGTFLIGFITQITGHQNIGVAAISVLFLIGFFIFNKVSKME
;
A
#
# COMPACT_ATOMS: atom_id res chain seq x y z
N MET A 1 -30.96 -24.99 27.69
CA MET A 1 -30.67 -23.84 26.82
C MET A 1 -29.58 -24.28 25.87
N GLU A 2 -29.95 -24.70 24.66
CA GLU A 2 -28.99 -25.07 23.62
C GLU A 2 -28.20 -23.82 23.19
N HIS A 3 -26.88 -23.88 23.35
CA HIS A 3 -25.97 -22.87 22.81
C HIS A 3 -26.07 -22.90 21.29
N LEU A 4 -26.87 -22.00 20.72
CA LEU A 4 -26.82 -21.70 19.30
C LEU A 4 -25.36 -21.36 18.94
N PRO A 5 -24.77 -21.96 17.89
CA PRO A 5 -23.40 -21.72 17.53
C PRO A 5 -23.24 -20.25 17.14
N THR A 6 -22.51 -19.51 17.97
CA THR A 6 -22.16 -18.10 17.69
C THR A 6 -21.39 -18.06 16.38
N ILE A 7 -21.97 -17.49 15.34
CA ILE A 7 -21.31 -17.35 14.03
C ILE A 7 -20.16 -16.37 14.20
N LYS A 8 -18.94 -16.90 14.24
CA LYS A 8 -17.70 -16.11 14.35
C LYS A 8 -17.33 -15.54 12.97
N ILE A 9 -17.06 -14.25 12.90
CA ILE A 9 -16.57 -13.61 11.69
C ILE A 9 -15.11 -14.04 11.46
N ARG A 10 -14.83 -14.66 10.30
CA ARG A 10 -13.50 -15.14 9.93
C ARG A 10 -12.83 -14.13 9.00
N LYS A 11 -11.71 -13.54 9.42
CA LYS A 11 -10.90 -12.59 8.63
C LYS A 11 -10.46 -13.19 7.29
N ASN A 12 -10.00 -14.45 7.29
CA ASN A 12 -9.57 -15.14 6.07
C ASN A 12 -10.70 -15.34 5.06
N GLY A 13 -11.92 -15.64 5.50
CA GLY A 13 -13.08 -15.77 4.61
C GLY A 13 -13.42 -14.48 3.90
N ILE A 14 -13.42 -13.35 4.63
CA ILE A 14 -13.70 -12.03 4.04
C ILE A 14 -12.55 -11.59 3.13
N SER A 15 -11.31 -11.82 3.53
CA SER A 15 -10.13 -11.51 2.70
C SER A 15 -10.16 -12.28 1.38
N LEU A 16 -10.45 -13.60 1.43
CA LEU A 16 -10.56 -14.45 0.23
C LEU A 16 -11.71 -14.01 -0.67
N PHE A 17 -12.90 -13.77 -0.09
CA PHE A 17 -14.08 -13.32 -0.85
C PHE A 17 -13.79 -11.98 -1.55
N SER A 18 -13.16 -11.03 -0.84
CA SER A 18 -12.79 -9.74 -1.42
C SER A 18 -11.73 -9.90 -2.51
N ALA A 19 -10.73 -10.77 -2.31
CA ALA A 19 -9.71 -11.04 -3.31
C ALA A 19 -10.32 -11.66 -4.58
N LEU A 20 -11.27 -12.59 -4.43
CA LEU A 20 -11.99 -13.20 -5.57
C LEU A 20 -12.77 -12.14 -6.36
N LEU A 21 -13.56 -11.29 -5.70
CA LEU A 21 -14.33 -10.24 -6.39
C LEU A 21 -13.40 -9.20 -7.03
N GLY A 22 -12.32 -8.82 -6.39
CA GLY A 22 -11.32 -7.91 -6.96
C GLY A 22 -10.63 -8.50 -8.18
N ALA A 23 -10.24 -9.78 -8.13
CA ALA A 23 -9.62 -10.49 -9.24
C ALA A 23 -10.58 -10.69 -10.42
N LEU A 24 -11.86 -10.99 -10.17
CA LEU A 24 -12.89 -11.04 -11.21
C LEU A 24 -13.08 -9.67 -11.88
N GLY A 25 -13.09 -8.57 -11.08
CA GLY A 25 -13.14 -7.20 -11.61
C GLY A 25 -11.93 -6.89 -12.49
N LEU A 26 -10.72 -7.29 -12.06
CA LEU A 26 -9.49 -7.12 -12.84
C LEU A 26 -9.52 -7.94 -14.14
N ALA A 27 -9.95 -9.20 -14.07
CA ALA A 27 -10.09 -10.06 -15.24
C ALA A 27 -11.14 -9.53 -16.25
N ALA A 28 -12.11 -8.74 -15.81
CA ALA A 28 -13.13 -8.15 -16.67
C ALA A 28 -12.69 -6.87 -17.42
N PHE A 29 -11.49 -6.33 -17.15
CA PHE A 29 -11.01 -5.08 -17.77
C PHE A 29 -10.84 -5.16 -19.29
N TRP A 30 -10.69 -6.36 -19.85
CA TRP A 30 -10.60 -6.59 -21.29
C TRP A 30 -11.94 -6.55 -22.03
N ILE A 31 -13.07 -6.63 -21.29
CA ILE A 31 -14.40 -6.63 -21.91
C ILE A 31 -14.63 -5.26 -22.55
N PRO A 32 -14.92 -5.21 -23.87
CA PRO A 32 -15.13 -3.94 -24.56
C PRO A 32 -16.28 -3.14 -23.94
N GLY A 33 -16.03 -1.87 -23.67
CA GLY A 33 -17.02 -0.97 -23.11
C GLY A 33 -16.58 0.49 -23.26
N ASN A 34 -17.45 1.41 -22.86
CA ASN A 34 -17.06 2.81 -22.80
C ASN A 34 -16.20 3.09 -21.55
N TRP A 35 -15.55 4.25 -21.52
CA TRP A 35 -14.67 4.65 -20.42
C TRP A 35 -15.38 4.65 -19.05
N LYS A 36 -16.70 4.88 -18.99
CA LYS A 36 -17.49 4.87 -17.74
C LYS A 36 -17.60 3.44 -17.18
N TYR A 37 -17.78 2.45 -18.06
CA TYR A 37 -17.81 1.04 -17.68
C TYR A 37 -16.46 0.59 -17.12
N PHE A 38 -15.36 0.96 -17.83
CA PHE A 38 -14.01 0.67 -17.34
C PHE A 38 -13.74 1.32 -15.98
N LEU A 39 -14.13 2.60 -15.80
CA LEU A 39 -13.98 3.31 -14.53
C LEU A 39 -14.76 2.62 -13.40
N LEU A 40 -16.00 2.20 -13.66
CA LEU A 40 -16.81 1.48 -12.68
C LEU A 40 -16.13 0.18 -12.24
N LEU A 41 -15.67 -0.63 -13.18
CA LEU A 41 -14.96 -1.87 -12.91
C LEU A 41 -13.66 -1.61 -12.12
N PHE A 42 -12.91 -0.58 -12.51
CA PHE A 42 -11.69 -0.19 -11.81
C PHE A 42 -11.97 0.19 -10.36
N VAL A 43 -12.97 1.03 -10.12
CA VAL A 43 -13.36 1.43 -8.75
C VAL A 43 -13.80 0.21 -7.93
N CYS A 44 -14.63 -0.67 -8.49
CA CYS A 44 -15.07 -1.90 -7.81
C CYS A 44 -13.87 -2.80 -7.47
N ALA A 45 -13.00 -3.08 -8.45
CA ALA A 45 -11.80 -3.90 -8.23
C ALA A 45 -10.88 -3.28 -7.16
N LYS A 46 -10.68 -1.95 -7.18
CA LYS A 46 -9.85 -1.23 -6.20
C LYS A 46 -10.45 -1.29 -4.79
N VAL A 47 -11.78 -1.20 -4.66
CA VAL A 47 -12.48 -1.33 -3.36
C VAL A 47 -12.26 -2.74 -2.78
N PHE A 48 -12.46 -3.79 -3.58
CA PHE A 48 -12.25 -5.16 -3.11
C PHE A 48 -10.78 -5.49 -2.83
N TYR A 49 -9.86 -4.95 -3.63
CA TYR A 49 -8.42 -5.00 -3.34
C TYR A 49 -8.11 -4.37 -1.99
N SER A 50 -8.61 -3.16 -1.74
CA SER A 50 -8.42 -2.45 -0.48
C SER A 50 -8.97 -3.24 0.71
N LEU A 51 -10.19 -3.77 0.56
CA LEU A 51 -10.83 -4.57 1.61
C LEU A 51 -10.02 -5.84 1.93
N SER A 52 -9.49 -6.53 0.90
CA SER A 52 -8.65 -7.72 1.12
C SER A 52 -7.38 -7.39 1.91
N LEU A 53 -6.76 -6.22 1.66
CA LEU A 53 -5.56 -5.77 2.36
C LEU A 53 -5.82 -5.39 3.82
N VAL A 54 -6.96 -4.74 4.14
CA VAL A 54 -7.33 -4.43 5.54
C VAL A 54 -7.35 -5.69 6.38
N PHE A 55 -8.00 -6.75 5.87
CA PHE A 55 -8.05 -8.03 6.60
C PHE A 55 -6.68 -8.71 6.64
N TYR A 56 -5.93 -8.69 5.55
CA TYR A 56 -4.56 -9.22 5.52
C TYR A 56 -3.66 -8.53 6.55
N ASP A 57 -3.66 -7.21 6.61
CA ASP A 57 -2.85 -6.45 7.56
C ASP A 57 -3.26 -6.72 9.00
N SER A 58 -4.56 -6.85 9.27
CA SER A 58 -5.08 -7.18 10.60
C SER A 58 -4.74 -8.61 11.07
N MET A 59 -4.34 -9.52 10.17
CA MET A 59 -3.89 -10.87 10.52
C MET A 59 -2.51 -10.86 11.19
N LEU A 60 -1.74 -9.78 11.05
CA LEU A 60 -0.39 -9.69 11.60
C LEU A 60 -0.35 -9.95 13.11
N ASN A 61 -1.30 -9.40 13.88
CA ASN A 61 -1.41 -9.61 15.32
C ASN A 61 -1.76 -11.06 15.69
N ASP A 62 -2.43 -11.80 14.80
CA ASP A 62 -2.80 -13.20 15.06
C ASP A 62 -1.65 -14.19 14.76
N VAL A 63 -0.72 -13.84 13.84
CA VAL A 63 0.29 -14.77 13.32
C VAL A 63 1.66 -14.65 13.99
N THR A 64 1.90 -13.59 14.77
CA THR A 64 3.21 -13.36 15.40
C THR A 64 3.09 -12.73 16.79
N THR A 65 4.24 -12.52 17.45
CA THR A 65 4.38 -11.81 18.73
C THR A 65 5.08 -10.48 18.49
N ASP A 66 5.01 -9.57 19.47
CA ASP A 66 5.57 -8.20 19.36
C ASP A 66 7.06 -8.20 19.06
N GLU A 67 7.84 -9.15 19.62
CA GLU A 67 9.29 -9.24 19.40
C GLU A 67 9.62 -9.60 17.94
N ARG A 68 8.74 -10.31 17.24
CA ARG A 68 8.93 -10.76 15.87
C ARG A 68 8.14 -9.95 14.84
N MET A 69 7.29 -9.03 15.29
CA MET A 69 6.34 -8.27 14.47
C MET A 69 7.03 -7.56 13.29
N ASP A 70 8.11 -6.82 13.58
CA ASP A 70 8.87 -6.09 12.55
C ASP A 70 9.47 -7.03 11.51
N ASN A 71 10.02 -8.16 11.96
CA ASN A 71 10.62 -9.14 11.06
C ASN A 71 9.57 -9.79 10.15
N VAL A 72 8.45 -10.23 10.72
CA VAL A 72 7.36 -10.89 9.97
C VAL A 72 6.74 -9.90 8.97
N SER A 73 6.49 -8.66 9.41
CA SER A 73 6.00 -7.60 8.53
C SER A 73 6.95 -7.32 7.37
N SER A 74 8.25 -7.13 7.65
CA SER A 74 9.23 -6.77 6.62
C SER A 74 9.52 -7.91 5.66
N VAL A 75 9.56 -9.17 6.12
CA VAL A 75 9.69 -10.36 5.25
C VAL A 75 8.45 -10.50 4.36
N GLY A 76 7.24 -10.24 4.90
CA GLY A 76 6.01 -10.26 4.12
C GLY A 76 6.04 -9.24 2.98
N TYR A 77 6.48 -8.01 3.24
CA TYR A 77 6.67 -7.00 2.20
C TYR A 77 7.75 -7.39 1.20
N ALA A 78 8.90 -7.91 1.66
CA ALA A 78 9.96 -8.37 0.77
C ALA A 78 9.45 -9.44 -0.20
N LEU A 79 8.77 -10.48 0.29
CA LEU A 79 8.19 -11.53 -0.56
C LEU A 79 7.11 -10.97 -1.50
N GLY A 80 6.36 -9.97 -1.08
CA GLY A 80 5.40 -9.26 -1.93
C GLY A 80 6.09 -8.56 -3.11
N TYR A 81 7.18 -7.84 -2.86
CA TYR A 81 7.92 -7.14 -3.91
C TYR A 81 8.50 -8.12 -4.94
N ILE A 82 9.23 -9.15 -4.52
CA ILE A 82 9.79 -10.10 -5.47
C ILE A 82 8.70 -10.92 -6.17
N GLY A 83 7.62 -11.28 -5.45
CA GLY A 83 6.48 -12.00 -6.01
C GLY A 83 5.73 -11.20 -7.08
N SER A 84 5.68 -9.86 -6.96
CA SER A 84 5.07 -8.99 -7.96
C SER A 84 5.91 -8.83 -9.23
N CYS A 85 7.22 -9.07 -9.17
CA CYS A 85 8.10 -8.98 -10.35
C CYS A 85 7.71 -10.01 -11.42
N VAL A 86 7.30 -11.21 -11.04
CA VAL A 86 6.98 -12.28 -12.00
C VAL A 86 5.82 -11.91 -12.92
N PRO A 87 4.61 -11.60 -12.41
CA PRO A 87 3.51 -11.21 -13.28
C PRO A 87 3.78 -9.87 -13.98
N PHE A 88 4.54 -8.96 -13.37
CA PHE A 88 4.91 -7.70 -13.99
C PHE A 88 5.82 -7.90 -15.22
N ILE A 89 6.88 -8.73 -15.12
CA ILE A 89 7.79 -9.02 -16.23
C ILE A 89 7.04 -9.69 -17.37
N ILE A 90 6.17 -10.67 -17.08
CA ILE A 90 5.39 -11.35 -18.12
C ILE A 90 4.44 -10.37 -18.80
N SER A 91 3.72 -9.54 -18.02
CA SER A 91 2.78 -8.53 -18.55
C SER A 91 3.52 -7.49 -19.40
N LEU A 92 4.67 -7.01 -18.93
CA LEU A 92 5.49 -6.06 -19.66
C LEU A 92 6.02 -6.68 -20.98
N GLY A 93 6.49 -7.92 -20.93
CA GLY A 93 6.92 -8.66 -22.12
C GLY A 93 5.79 -8.80 -23.15
N LEU A 94 4.58 -9.15 -22.71
CA LEU A 94 3.40 -9.23 -23.57
C LEU A 94 3.06 -7.89 -24.23
N VAL A 95 3.16 -6.78 -23.51
CA VAL A 95 2.88 -5.44 -24.06
C VAL A 95 3.97 -4.99 -25.03
N LEU A 96 5.27 -5.24 -24.75
CA LEU A 96 6.37 -4.76 -25.59
C LEU A 96 6.67 -5.64 -26.81
N ILE A 97 6.41 -6.96 -26.71
CA ILE A 97 6.81 -7.93 -27.73
C ILE A 97 5.60 -8.60 -28.39
N GLY A 98 4.41 -8.46 -27.80
CA GLY A 98 3.20 -9.14 -28.24
C GLY A 98 2.88 -8.99 -29.72
N GLU A 99 3.03 -7.79 -30.29
CA GLU A 99 2.81 -7.55 -31.72
C GLU A 99 3.77 -8.34 -32.62
N LYS A 100 5.02 -8.53 -32.17
CA LYS A 100 6.02 -9.31 -32.92
C LYS A 100 5.71 -10.81 -32.98
N ILE A 101 4.93 -11.30 -32.02
CA ILE A 101 4.52 -12.71 -31.91
C ILE A 101 3.05 -12.90 -32.36
N GLY A 102 2.45 -11.89 -32.99
CA GLY A 102 1.12 -11.96 -33.61
C GLY A 102 -0.07 -11.61 -32.68
N PHE A 103 0.16 -11.09 -31.50
CA PHE A 103 -0.89 -10.60 -30.60
C PHE A 103 -1.17 -9.11 -30.84
N SER A 104 -2.45 -8.74 -30.91
CA SER A 104 -2.80 -7.32 -30.83
C SER A 104 -2.50 -6.77 -29.44
N ILE A 105 -2.32 -5.47 -29.31
CA ILE A 105 -2.13 -4.82 -28.00
C ILE A 105 -3.30 -5.12 -27.04
N SER A 106 -4.53 -5.16 -27.56
CA SER A 106 -5.73 -5.52 -26.80
C SER A 106 -5.65 -6.95 -26.25
N THR A 107 -5.18 -7.91 -27.06
CA THR A 107 -4.98 -9.31 -26.64
C THR A 107 -3.89 -9.42 -25.59
N SER A 108 -2.78 -8.70 -25.77
CA SER A 108 -1.68 -8.65 -24.79
C SER A 108 -2.14 -8.09 -23.44
N MET A 109 -2.92 -7.03 -23.44
CA MET A 109 -3.52 -6.46 -22.24
C MET A 109 -4.52 -7.40 -21.55
N MET A 110 -5.38 -8.07 -22.34
CA MET A 110 -6.30 -9.08 -21.82
C MET A 110 -5.55 -10.20 -21.07
N ILE A 111 -4.53 -10.77 -21.71
CA ILE A 111 -3.73 -11.84 -21.11
C ILE A 111 -3.05 -11.34 -19.83
N ALA A 112 -2.51 -10.11 -19.85
CA ALA A 112 -1.89 -9.50 -18.68
C ALA A 112 -2.88 -9.35 -17.51
N PHE A 113 -4.10 -8.86 -17.74
CA PHE A 113 -5.12 -8.74 -16.70
C PHE A 113 -5.54 -10.10 -16.12
N ILE A 114 -5.76 -11.09 -16.98
CA ILE A 114 -6.12 -12.46 -16.54
C ILE A 114 -4.96 -13.08 -15.76
N LEU A 115 -3.72 -12.95 -16.22
CA LEU A 115 -2.53 -13.43 -15.53
C LEU A 115 -2.44 -12.86 -14.12
N ASN A 116 -2.58 -11.53 -13.97
CA ASN A 116 -2.51 -10.87 -12.68
C ASN A 116 -3.67 -11.29 -11.76
N ALA A 117 -4.88 -11.48 -12.29
CA ALA A 117 -6.03 -11.97 -11.53
C ALA A 117 -5.80 -13.39 -11.00
N VAL A 118 -5.31 -14.31 -11.85
CA VAL A 118 -4.98 -15.69 -11.48
C VAL A 118 -3.84 -15.71 -10.45
N TRP A 119 -2.80 -14.89 -10.66
CA TRP A 119 -1.69 -14.75 -9.73
C TRP A 119 -2.16 -14.31 -8.34
N TRP A 120 -2.99 -13.29 -8.28
CA TRP A 120 -3.55 -12.80 -7.02
C TRP A 120 -4.34 -13.88 -6.27
N ILE A 121 -5.24 -14.60 -6.96
CA ILE A 121 -6.01 -15.70 -6.35
C ILE A 121 -5.07 -16.82 -5.88
N ALA A 122 -4.12 -17.26 -6.72
CA ALA A 122 -3.20 -18.35 -6.42
C ALA A 122 -2.40 -18.10 -5.12
N PHE A 123 -1.94 -16.85 -4.90
CA PHE A 123 -1.21 -16.49 -3.68
C PHE A 123 -2.10 -16.11 -2.49
N THR A 124 -3.41 -15.90 -2.71
CA THR A 124 -4.38 -15.72 -1.62
C THR A 124 -4.82 -17.05 -1.00
N ILE A 125 -4.89 -18.13 -1.78
CA ILE A 125 -5.35 -19.46 -1.31
C ILE A 125 -4.51 -19.98 -0.12
N PRO A 126 -3.17 -19.99 -0.15
CA PRO A 126 -2.38 -20.50 0.95
C PRO A 126 -2.68 -19.83 2.29
N ILE A 127 -2.82 -18.50 2.31
CA ILE A 127 -3.14 -17.79 3.55
C ILE A 127 -4.58 -18.08 4.01
N ALA A 128 -5.52 -18.20 3.08
CA ALA A 128 -6.90 -18.53 3.40
C ALA A 128 -7.04 -19.91 4.06
N ILE A 129 -6.19 -20.88 3.69
CA ILE A 129 -6.19 -22.25 4.24
C ILE A 129 -5.38 -22.32 5.53
N SER A 130 -4.20 -21.70 5.57
CA SER A 130 -3.22 -21.89 6.67
C SER A 130 -3.47 -20.96 7.86
N TYR A 131 -4.18 -19.85 7.67
CA TYR A 131 -4.38 -18.86 8.71
C TYR A 131 -5.29 -19.37 9.84
N LYS A 132 -4.80 -19.21 11.08
CA LYS A 132 -5.54 -19.52 12.31
C LYS A 132 -5.82 -18.24 13.07
N GLN A 133 -7.06 -17.80 13.05
CA GLN A 133 -7.50 -16.60 13.77
C GLN A 133 -7.48 -16.85 15.28
N LYS A 134 -6.88 -15.92 16.05
CA LYS A 134 -6.86 -15.96 17.53
C LYS A 134 -7.97 -15.10 18.11
N SER A 135 -8.15 -13.89 17.57
CA SER A 135 -9.11 -12.91 18.08
C SER A 135 -10.38 -12.91 17.23
N TYR A 136 -11.53 -13.06 17.84
CA TYR A 136 -12.84 -13.10 17.19
C TYR A 136 -13.71 -11.95 17.68
N ILE A 137 -14.50 -11.38 16.78
CA ILE A 137 -15.58 -10.45 17.09
C ILE A 137 -16.88 -11.23 17.00
N GLU A 138 -17.73 -11.14 18.03
CA GLU A 138 -19.06 -11.75 18.00
C GLU A 138 -19.93 -11.06 16.95
N LYS A 139 -20.68 -11.89 16.19
CA LYS A 139 -21.64 -11.40 15.22
C LYS A 139 -22.78 -10.70 15.94
N GLN A 140 -23.06 -9.46 15.58
CA GLN A 140 -24.19 -8.71 16.08
C GLN A 140 -25.19 -8.47 14.97
N ASP A 141 -26.47 -8.30 15.30
CA ASP A 141 -27.51 -7.93 14.34
C ASP A 141 -27.33 -6.48 13.86
N HIS A 142 -27.74 -6.18 12.64
CA HIS A 142 -27.59 -4.86 11.96
C HIS A 142 -26.16 -4.45 11.62
N VAL A 143 -25.42 -5.34 10.96
CA VAL A 143 -23.98 -5.21 10.62
C VAL A 143 -23.60 -3.84 10.04
N LEU A 144 -24.28 -3.31 9.04
CA LEU A 144 -23.87 -2.06 8.37
C LEU A 144 -23.95 -0.83 9.26
N LYS A 145 -25.08 -0.63 9.96
CA LYS A 145 -25.24 0.53 10.84
C LYS A 145 -24.30 0.50 12.02
N GLN A 146 -24.04 -0.71 12.54
CA GLN A 146 -23.09 -0.90 13.63
C GLN A 146 -21.64 -0.80 13.19
N THR A 147 -21.30 -1.16 11.93
CA THR A 147 -19.93 -1.02 11.39
C THR A 147 -19.51 0.45 11.35
N PHE A 148 -20.35 1.34 10.84
CA PHE A 148 -20.07 2.79 10.90
C PHE A 148 -20.00 3.32 12.33
N GLY A 149 -20.89 2.86 13.21
CA GLY A 149 -20.86 3.18 14.63
C GLY A 149 -19.56 2.73 15.31
N ARG A 150 -19.09 1.50 15.01
CA ARG A 150 -17.83 0.97 15.53
C ARG A 150 -16.63 1.75 14.98
N LEU A 151 -16.57 2.03 13.69
CA LEU A 151 -15.52 2.85 13.11
C LEU A 151 -15.45 4.24 13.76
N TYR A 152 -16.60 4.87 14.00
CA TYR A 152 -16.69 6.12 14.73
C TYR A 152 -16.22 5.97 16.19
N HIS A 153 -16.62 4.88 16.87
CA HIS A 153 -16.15 4.58 18.23
C HIS A 153 -14.64 4.32 18.27
N SER A 154 -14.09 3.56 17.30
CA SER A 154 -12.65 3.31 17.20
C SER A 154 -11.89 4.60 16.92
N LEU A 155 -12.40 5.48 16.07
CA LEU A 155 -11.83 6.82 15.86
C LEU A 155 -11.89 7.69 17.13
N LYS A 156 -13.01 7.64 17.86
CA LYS A 156 -13.17 8.35 19.13
C LYS A 156 -12.25 7.79 20.22
N ASN A 157 -12.06 6.48 20.27
CA ASN A 157 -11.13 5.83 21.18
C ASN A 157 -9.66 6.09 20.79
N ALA A 158 -9.33 6.03 19.50
CA ALA A 158 -8.02 6.42 19.00
C ALA A 158 -7.68 7.88 19.37
N LYS A 159 -8.65 8.81 19.32
CA LYS A 159 -8.47 10.20 19.80
C LYS A 159 -8.20 10.30 21.30
N LYS A 160 -8.70 9.36 22.11
CA LYS A 160 -8.40 9.31 23.56
C LYS A 160 -6.99 8.80 23.82
N ASP A 161 -6.51 7.85 23.01
CA ASP A 161 -5.13 7.40 23.05
C ASP A 161 -4.27 8.32 22.19
N LYS A 162 -3.57 9.21 22.86
CA LYS A 162 -2.75 10.25 22.21
C LYS A 162 -1.64 9.66 21.33
N LYS A 163 -1.08 8.49 21.70
CA LYS A 163 -0.02 7.82 20.94
C LYS A 163 -0.56 7.28 19.63
N ILE A 164 -1.68 6.55 19.67
CA ILE A 164 -2.36 6.00 18.48
C ILE A 164 -2.81 7.13 17.55
N PHE A 165 -3.45 8.18 18.09
CA PHE A 165 -3.95 9.30 17.30
C PHE A 165 -2.82 10.06 16.58
N LEU A 166 -1.75 10.40 17.31
CA LEU A 166 -0.61 11.10 16.72
C LEU A 166 0.14 10.23 15.72
N PHE A 167 0.20 8.92 15.95
CA PHE A 167 0.78 8.00 14.97
C PHE A 167 -0.04 8.00 13.67
N LEU A 168 -1.35 7.83 13.74
CA LEU A 168 -2.23 7.86 12.55
C LEU A 168 -2.12 9.19 11.80
N LEU A 169 -2.00 10.30 12.52
CA LEU A 169 -1.82 11.62 11.91
C LEU A 169 -0.44 11.75 11.25
N ALA A 170 0.63 11.29 11.87
CA ALA A 170 1.96 11.27 11.27
C ALA A 170 1.97 10.36 10.02
N PHE A 171 1.39 9.16 10.16
CA PHE A 171 1.25 8.18 9.10
C PHE A 171 0.50 8.77 7.91
N PHE A 172 -0.63 9.43 8.15
CA PHE A 172 -1.41 10.11 7.11
C PHE A 172 -0.53 11.02 6.26
N PHE A 173 0.29 11.87 6.87
CA PHE A 173 1.13 12.82 6.11
C PHE A 173 2.29 12.14 5.37
N TYR A 174 3.09 11.32 6.04
CA TYR A 174 4.27 10.79 5.37
C TYR A 174 3.93 9.66 4.37
N ILE A 175 2.90 8.87 4.63
CA ILE A 175 2.51 7.79 3.71
C ILE A 175 1.79 8.34 2.47
N ASP A 176 1.09 9.48 2.60
CA ASP A 176 0.56 10.22 1.46
C ASP A 176 1.67 10.59 0.48
N GLY A 177 2.75 11.18 1.00
CA GLY A 177 3.92 11.48 0.16
C GLY A 177 4.49 10.24 -0.51
N VAL A 178 4.61 9.11 0.22
CA VAL A 178 5.12 7.84 -0.33
C VAL A 178 4.22 7.32 -1.45
N TYR A 179 2.92 7.21 -1.22
CA TYR A 179 1.99 6.71 -2.24
C TYR A 179 1.86 7.66 -3.43
N THR A 180 1.89 8.96 -3.19
CA THR A 180 1.88 9.95 -4.28
C THR A 180 3.11 9.80 -5.17
N ILE A 181 4.31 9.62 -4.61
CA ILE A 181 5.53 9.37 -5.38
C ILE A 181 5.37 8.08 -6.20
N ILE A 182 4.85 7.00 -5.61
CA ILE A 182 4.67 5.73 -6.30
C ILE A 182 3.64 5.85 -7.45
N ASP A 183 2.48 6.42 -7.16
CA ASP A 183 1.35 6.46 -8.09
C ASP A 183 1.56 7.49 -9.23
N MET A 184 2.27 8.60 -8.94
CA MET A 184 2.44 9.70 -9.91
C MET A 184 3.78 9.70 -10.64
N SER A 185 4.74 8.84 -10.25
CA SER A 185 6.11 8.85 -10.82
C SER A 185 6.13 8.68 -12.33
N THR A 186 5.38 7.72 -12.88
CA THR A 186 5.31 7.49 -14.33
C THR A 186 4.61 8.64 -15.07
N ALA A 187 3.52 9.16 -14.51
CA ALA A 187 2.83 10.32 -15.10
C ALA A 187 3.74 11.56 -15.12
N TYR A 188 4.48 11.78 -14.03
CA TYR A 188 5.47 12.85 -13.95
C TYR A 188 6.60 12.65 -14.94
N GLY A 189 7.22 11.47 -15.01
CA GLY A 189 8.27 11.16 -15.98
C GLY A 189 7.81 11.31 -17.44
N THR A 190 6.58 10.88 -17.75
CA THR A 190 5.98 11.06 -19.09
C THR A 190 5.76 12.54 -19.42
N SER A 191 5.32 13.36 -18.47
CA SER A 191 5.15 14.81 -18.68
C SER A 191 6.45 15.55 -18.93
N LEU A 192 7.59 15.00 -18.48
CA LEU A 192 8.94 15.49 -18.77
C LEU A 192 9.49 14.96 -20.11
N GLY A 193 8.72 14.16 -20.85
CA GLY A 193 9.14 13.59 -22.13
C GLY A 193 10.12 12.41 -22.01
N LEU A 194 10.21 11.77 -20.85
CA LEU A 194 11.08 10.61 -20.65
C LEU A 194 10.52 9.38 -21.38
N ASP A 195 11.42 8.46 -21.78
CA ASP A 195 11.04 7.22 -22.46
C ASP A 195 10.14 6.33 -21.60
N THR A 196 8.97 5.99 -22.12
CA THR A 196 7.97 5.19 -21.41
C THR A 196 8.49 3.80 -21.06
N THR A 197 9.25 3.15 -21.93
CA THR A 197 9.85 1.84 -21.66
C THR A 197 10.84 1.94 -20.50
N GLY A 198 11.67 2.97 -20.50
CA GLY A 198 12.61 3.27 -19.43
C GLY A 198 11.90 3.55 -18.09
N LEU A 199 10.74 4.23 -18.09
CA LEU A 199 9.92 4.44 -16.90
C LEU A 199 9.38 3.13 -16.33
N LEU A 200 8.84 2.25 -17.19
CA LEU A 200 8.32 0.93 -16.77
C LEU A 200 9.42 0.02 -16.23
N LEU A 201 10.58 0.00 -16.86
CA LEU A 201 11.74 -0.76 -16.36
C LEU A 201 12.27 -0.20 -15.03
N ALA A 202 12.24 1.10 -14.81
CA ALA A 202 12.60 1.71 -13.54
C ALA A 202 11.62 1.32 -12.41
N LEU A 203 10.31 1.20 -12.71
CA LEU A 203 9.34 0.64 -11.74
C LEU A 203 9.68 -0.82 -11.38
N LEU A 204 10.05 -1.64 -12.36
CA LEU A 204 10.49 -3.02 -12.10
C LEU A 204 11.74 -3.03 -11.21
N MET A 205 12.72 -2.17 -11.51
CA MET A 205 13.92 -2.03 -10.68
C MET A 205 13.57 -1.65 -9.24
N THR A 206 12.61 -0.74 -9.03
CA THR A 206 12.14 -0.38 -7.68
C THR A 206 11.68 -1.61 -6.90
N GLN A 207 10.90 -2.50 -7.51
CA GLN A 207 10.43 -3.73 -6.87
C GLN A 207 11.58 -4.70 -6.54
N ILE A 208 12.51 -4.88 -7.49
CA ILE A 208 13.69 -5.75 -7.30
C ILE A 208 14.56 -5.24 -6.15
N VAL A 209 14.78 -3.91 -6.08
CA VAL A 209 15.58 -3.28 -5.02
C VAL A 209 14.85 -3.32 -3.67
N ALA A 210 13.53 -3.15 -3.66
CA ALA A 210 12.73 -3.18 -2.45
C ALA A 210 12.75 -4.53 -1.74
N PHE A 211 12.96 -5.64 -2.47
CA PHE A 211 13.08 -6.97 -1.87
C PHE A 211 14.26 -7.07 -0.89
N PRO A 212 15.54 -6.94 -1.31
CA PRO A 212 16.67 -7.02 -0.38
C PRO A 212 16.66 -5.87 0.65
N ALA A 213 16.21 -4.67 0.28
CA ALA A 213 16.09 -3.55 1.20
C ALA A 213 15.15 -3.87 2.36
N SER A 214 13.98 -4.45 2.10
CA SER A 214 13.03 -4.85 3.15
C SER A 214 13.64 -5.89 4.11
N LEU A 215 14.45 -6.84 3.61
CA LEU A 215 15.16 -7.81 4.44
C LEU A 215 16.26 -7.15 5.29
N ILE A 216 16.91 -6.11 4.77
CA ILE A 216 17.87 -5.30 5.53
C ILE A 216 17.14 -4.58 6.67
N PHE A 217 16.00 -3.93 6.40
CA PHE A 217 15.18 -3.31 7.43
C PHE A 217 14.72 -4.30 8.50
N ALA A 218 14.33 -5.52 8.10
CA ALA A 218 14.00 -6.61 9.03
C ALA A 218 15.17 -7.01 9.95
N LYS A 219 16.41 -6.98 9.43
CA LYS A 219 17.61 -7.25 10.24
C LYS A 219 17.97 -6.08 11.15
N LEU A 220 17.86 -4.86 10.64
CA LEU A 220 18.18 -3.65 11.39
C LEU A 220 17.18 -3.41 12.54
N SER A 221 15.90 -3.71 12.35
CA SER A 221 14.89 -3.57 13.40
C SER A 221 15.11 -4.50 14.59
N LYS A 222 15.81 -5.63 14.40
CA LYS A 222 16.21 -6.53 15.50
C LYS A 222 17.35 -5.96 16.38
N LYS A 223 18.17 -5.09 15.80
CA LYS A 223 19.34 -4.50 16.47
C LYS A 223 19.10 -3.09 16.97
N GLY A 224 18.06 -2.43 16.49
CA GLY A 224 17.77 -1.04 16.76
C GLY A 224 16.28 -0.77 16.93
N SER A 225 15.95 0.48 17.16
CA SER A 225 14.55 0.92 17.33
C SER A 225 13.88 1.08 15.97
N SER A 226 12.70 0.49 15.81
CA SER A 226 11.86 0.64 14.62
C SER A 226 11.52 2.10 14.35
N GLU A 227 11.36 2.92 15.42
CA GLU A 227 11.08 4.35 15.33
C GLU A 227 12.22 5.10 14.66
N LYS A 228 13.49 4.73 14.97
CA LYS A 228 14.65 5.35 14.32
C LYS A 228 14.69 5.04 12.84
N LEU A 229 14.39 3.79 12.46
CA LEU A 229 14.38 3.36 11.07
C LEU A 229 13.25 4.02 10.28
N ILE A 230 12.06 4.16 10.87
CA ILE A 230 10.94 4.90 10.25
C ILE A 230 11.34 6.37 10.03
N LYS A 231 11.96 7.04 11.02
CA LYS A 231 12.43 8.42 10.88
C LYS A 231 13.45 8.58 9.76
N ILE A 232 14.41 7.65 9.65
CA ILE A 232 15.42 7.65 8.58
C ILE A 232 14.72 7.50 7.23
N ALA A 233 13.73 6.60 7.11
CA ALA A 233 13.00 6.39 5.88
C ALA A 233 12.16 7.63 5.49
N ILE A 234 11.51 8.31 6.44
CA ILE A 234 10.77 9.56 6.18
C ILE A 234 11.72 10.64 5.65
N LEU A 235 12.91 10.82 6.27
CA LEU A 235 13.89 11.79 5.80
C LEU A 235 14.48 11.43 4.44
N ALA A 236 14.69 10.15 4.16
CA ALA A 236 15.11 9.69 2.83
C ALA A 236 14.07 10.04 1.76
N TYR A 237 12.78 9.81 2.02
CA TYR A 237 11.70 10.21 1.12
C TYR A 237 11.59 11.74 0.97
N PHE A 238 11.83 12.49 2.02
CA PHE A 238 11.96 13.95 1.90
C PHE A 238 13.07 14.34 0.91
N CYS A 239 14.26 13.75 1.02
CA CYS A 239 15.35 14.00 0.09
C CYS A 239 15.02 13.57 -1.34
N ILE A 240 14.33 12.42 -1.51
CA ILE A 240 13.82 11.94 -2.81
C ILE A 240 12.87 12.97 -3.43
N ALA A 241 11.91 13.50 -2.66
CA ALA A 241 10.96 14.49 -3.14
C ALA A 241 11.64 15.81 -3.53
N VAL A 242 12.63 16.25 -2.75
CA VAL A 242 13.44 17.44 -3.08
C VAL A 242 14.25 17.23 -4.35
N PHE A 243 14.89 16.07 -4.50
CA PHE A 243 15.65 15.76 -5.72
C PHE A 243 14.74 15.68 -6.95
N ALA A 244 13.51 15.19 -6.81
CA ALA A 244 12.55 15.08 -7.92
C ALA A 244 12.15 16.44 -8.53
N ILE A 245 12.39 17.57 -7.84
CA ILE A 245 12.10 18.92 -8.35
C ILE A 245 12.94 19.27 -9.58
N GLN A 246 14.19 18.79 -9.62
CA GLN A 246 15.14 19.06 -10.70
C GLN A 246 15.22 17.95 -11.76
N LEU A 247 14.32 16.97 -11.70
CA LEU A 247 14.29 15.83 -12.61
C LEU A 247 14.04 16.29 -14.06
N ASP A 248 14.98 16.01 -14.96
CA ASP A 248 14.85 16.28 -16.39
C ASP A 248 15.42 15.16 -17.27
N LYS A 249 16.19 14.21 -16.71
CA LYS A 249 16.90 13.15 -17.43
C LYS A 249 16.46 11.76 -17.04
N GLN A 250 16.50 10.84 -17.99
CA GLN A 250 16.15 9.45 -17.79
C GLN A 250 16.98 8.78 -16.68
N TRP A 251 18.28 9.02 -16.59
CA TRP A 251 19.14 8.43 -15.56
C TRP A 251 18.83 8.93 -14.14
N GLU A 252 18.36 10.18 -14.02
CA GLU A 252 17.93 10.74 -12.73
C GLU A 252 16.66 10.03 -12.23
N PHE A 253 15.74 9.72 -13.15
CA PHE A 253 14.56 8.92 -12.84
C PHE A 253 14.95 7.52 -12.34
N TRP A 254 15.96 6.87 -12.96
CA TRP A 254 16.48 5.60 -12.49
C TRP A 254 17.11 5.69 -11.09
N LEU A 255 17.85 6.75 -10.82
CA LEU A 255 18.42 7.01 -9.49
C LEU A 255 17.33 7.19 -8.45
N LEU A 256 16.26 7.95 -8.74
CA LEU A 256 15.10 8.09 -7.86
C LEU A 256 14.38 6.75 -7.64
N ALA A 257 14.15 5.98 -8.69
CA ALA A 257 13.53 4.67 -8.59
C ALA A 257 14.34 3.71 -7.69
N PHE A 258 15.67 3.72 -7.82
CA PHE A 258 16.57 2.98 -6.93
C PHE A 258 16.44 3.44 -5.47
N ALA A 259 16.49 4.75 -5.23
CA ALA A 259 16.36 5.32 -3.88
C ALA A 259 14.99 5.01 -3.25
N VAL A 260 13.89 5.12 -4.02
CA VAL A 260 12.55 4.71 -3.59
C VAL A 260 12.56 3.23 -3.20
N GLY A 261 13.11 2.35 -4.04
CA GLY A 261 13.23 0.92 -3.76
C GLY A 261 13.96 0.64 -2.44
N CYS A 262 15.02 1.38 -2.13
CA CYS A 262 15.79 1.21 -0.89
C CYS A 262 14.96 1.46 0.39
N PHE A 263 13.96 2.34 0.35
CA PHE A 263 13.23 2.75 1.56
C PHE A 263 11.75 2.33 1.56
N GLN A 264 11.16 2.02 0.40
CA GLN A 264 9.73 1.72 0.25
C GLN A 264 9.27 0.58 1.17
N GLY A 265 9.96 -0.54 1.13
CA GLY A 265 9.62 -1.70 1.94
C GLY A 265 9.80 -1.46 3.44
N GLY A 266 10.85 -0.73 3.81
CA GLY A 266 11.14 -0.39 5.20
C GLY A 266 10.07 0.51 5.82
N ILE A 267 9.72 1.61 5.15
CA ILE A 267 8.74 2.56 5.68
C ILE A 267 7.35 1.94 5.80
N GLN A 268 6.91 1.16 4.82
CA GLN A 268 5.59 0.51 4.84
C GLN A 268 5.52 -0.61 5.88
N SER A 269 6.51 -1.50 5.89
CA SER A 269 6.50 -2.67 6.78
C SER A 269 6.68 -2.31 8.25
N LEU A 270 7.58 -1.37 8.57
CA LEU A 270 7.80 -0.94 9.94
C LEU A 270 6.67 -0.04 10.46
N SER A 271 6.03 0.77 9.62
CA SER A 271 4.84 1.52 10.01
C SER A 271 3.69 0.58 10.37
N ARG A 272 3.47 -0.49 9.57
CA ARG A 272 2.47 -1.51 9.84
C ARG A 272 2.75 -2.26 11.15
N SER A 273 3.97 -2.71 11.35
CA SER A 273 4.35 -3.44 12.57
C SER A 273 4.35 -2.55 13.81
N TYR A 274 4.79 -1.32 13.71
CA TYR A 274 4.72 -0.35 14.81
C TYR A 274 3.28 -0.08 15.22
N PHE A 275 2.39 0.11 14.24
CA PHE A 275 0.97 0.29 14.50
C PHE A 275 0.36 -0.94 15.18
N ALA A 276 0.68 -2.14 14.68
CA ALA A 276 0.22 -3.40 15.26
C ALA A 276 0.57 -3.54 16.75
N LYS A 277 1.76 -3.06 17.18
CA LYS A 277 2.23 -3.12 18.56
C LYS A 277 1.54 -2.13 19.51
N ILE A 278 1.04 -1.01 18.99
CA ILE A 278 0.44 0.03 19.84
C ILE A 278 -1.08 -0.06 19.95
N ILE A 279 -1.73 -0.89 19.12
CA ILE A 279 -3.19 -1.08 19.14
C ILE A 279 -3.60 -2.29 19.99
N PRO A 280 -4.83 -2.30 20.53
CA PRO A 280 -5.36 -3.47 21.23
C PRO A 280 -5.61 -4.64 20.27
N ASP A 281 -5.08 -5.84 20.57
CA ASP A 281 -5.21 -7.05 19.75
C ASP A 281 -6.67 -7.42 19.43
N ALA A 282 -7.55 -7.33 20.43
CA ALA A 282 -8.97 -7.67 20.28
C ALA A 282 -9.70 -6.84 19.21
N SER A 283 -9.24 -5.60 18.96
CA SER A 283 -9.85 -4.67 18.02
C SER A 283 -8.98 -4.43 16.77
N SER A 284 -7.96 -5.25 16.54
CA SER A 284 -6.98 -5.04 15.45
C SER A 284 -7.62 -4.80 14.09
N GLY A 285 -8.70 -5.51 13.73
CA GLY A 285 -9.39 -5.31 12.45
C GLY A 285 -9.99 -3.90 12.29
N GLU A 286 -10.56 -3.32 13.35
CA GLU A 286 -11.15 -1.97 13.32
C GLU A 286 -10.04 -0.90 13.22
N TYR A 287 -8.96 -1.06 13.98
CA TYR A 287 -7.82 -0.14 13.95
C TYR A 287 -7.06 -0.22 12.63
N PHE A 288 -6.87 -1.41 12.04
CA PHE A 288 -6.31 -1.53 10.70
C PHE A 288 -7.22 -0.96 9.61
N GLY A 289 -8.56 -0.98 9.82
CA GLY A 289 -9.48 -0.20 8.99
C GLY A 289 -9.19 1.30 9.03
N LEU A 290 -8.93 1.89 10.21
CA LEU A 290 -8.52 3.30 10.33
C LEU A 290 -7.14 3.56 9.70
N PHE A 291 -6.20 2.64 9.89
CA PHE A 291 -4.87 2.72 9.30
C PHE A 291 -4.95 2.75 7.76
N ASP A 292 -5.79 1.89 7.16
CA ASP A 292 -6.00 1.84 5.73
C ASP A 292 -6.72 3.09 5.19
N VAL A 293 -7.71 3.60 5.92
CA VAL A 293 -8.37 4.89 5.59
C VAL A 293 -7.35 6.04 5.63
N CYS A 294 -6.47 6.08 6.63
CA CYS A 294 -5.40 7.07 6.68
C CYS A 294 -4.41 6.88 5.52
N GLY A 295 -3.98 5.65 5.22
CA GLY A 295 -3.02 5.38 4.16
C GLY A 295 -3.57 5.66 2.76
N LYS A 296 -4.77 5.19 2.44
CA LYS A 296 -5.37 5.35 1.11
C LYS A 296 -6.12 6.66 0.92
N GLY A 297 -6.71 7.19 1.99
CA GLY A 297 -7.28 8.53 1.98
C GLY A 297 -6.22 9.61 1.81
N ALA A 298 -5.01 9.32 2.29
CA ALA A 298 -3.85 10.17 2.15
C ALA A 298 -3.45 10.35 0.68
N SER A 299 -3.35 9.29 -0.15
CA SER A 299 -2.90 9.40 -1.54
C SER A 299 -3.73 10.37 -2.41
N PHE A 300 -4.93 10.75 -1.95
CA PHE A 300 -5.73 11.82 -2.55
C PHE A 300 -5.14 13.21 -2.28
N LEU A 301 -4.63 13.48 -1.08
CA LEU A 301 -4.14 14.81 -0.71
C LEU A 301 -2.89 15.19 -1.52
N GLY A 302 -1.92 14.30 -1.64
CA GLY A 302 -0.68 14.55 -2.39
C GLY A 302 -0.94 14.72 -3.89
N THR A 303 -1.76 13.86 -4.50
CA THR A 303 -2.14 14.00 -5.92
C THR A 303 -2.93 15.29 -6.17
N PHE A 304 -3.86 15.65 -5.27
CA PHE A 304 -4.60 16.90 -5.32
C PHE A 304 -3.66 18.12 -5.20
N LEU A 305 -2.70 18.09 -4.26
CA LEU A 305 -1.73 19.17 -4.08
C LEU A 305 -0.88 19.37 -5.32
N ILE A 306 -0.36 18.29 -5.93
CA ILE A 306 0.39 18.40 -7.19
C ILE A 306 -0.47 19.07 -8.25
N GLY A 307 -1.67 18.56 -8.52
CA GLY A 307 -2.57 19.09 -9.54
C GLY A 307 -2.94 20.55 -9.30
N PHE A 308 -3.34 20.89 -8.07
CA PHE A 308 -3.75 22.23 -7.68
C PHE A 308 -2.62 23.26 -7.79
N ILE A 309 -1.43 22.91 -7.26
CA ILE A 309 -0.27 23.81 -7.32
C ILE A 309 0.24 23.95 -8.77
N THR A 310 0.25 22.87 -9.54
CA THR A 310 0.60 22.92 -10.96
C THR A 310 -0.35 23.83 -11.75
N GLN A 311 -1.66 23.77 -11.47
CA GLN A 311 -2.66 24.61 -12.11
C GLN A 311 -2.48 26.10 -11.79
N ILE A 312 -2.11 26.44 -10.55
CA ILE A 312 -1.90 27.83 -10.14
C ILE A 312 -0.57 28.40 -10.65
N THR A 313 0.49 27.58 -10.57
CA THR A 313 1.86 28.05 -10.85
C THR A 313 2.28 27.86 -12.30
N GLY A 314 1.60 27.00 -13.06
CA GLY A 314 2.01 26.57 -14.40
C GLY A 314 3.22 25.62 -14.40
N HIS A 315 3.77 25.26 -13.24
CA HIS A 315 4.98 24.47 -13.10
C HIS A 315 4.75 23.21 -12.26
N GLN A 316 4.87 22.02 -12.86
CA GLN A 316 4.63 20.74 -12.22
C GLN A 316 5.67 20.42 -11.13
N ASN A 317 6.92 20.81 -11.32
CA ASN A 317 7.99 20.63 -10.33
C ASN A 317 7.70 21.36 -9.00
N ILE A 318 6.98 22.51 -9.04
CA ILE A 318 6.55 23.18 -7.79
C ILE A 318 5.45 22.33 -7.09
N GLY A 319 4.57 21.71 -7.87
CA GLY A 319 3.61 20.74 -7.34
C GLY A 319 4.29 19.53 -6.67
N VAL A 320 5.32 18.97 -7.30
CA VAL A 320 6.14 17.89 -6.74
C VAL A 320 6.88 18.35 -5.48
N ALA A 321 7.39 19.59 -5.45
CA ALA A 321 8.03 20.17 -4.26
C ALA A 321 7.12 20.18 -3.02
N ALA A 322 5.81 20.39 -3.22
CA ALA A 322 4.85 20.44 -2.12
C ALA A 322 4.76 19.09 -1.36
N ILE A 323 5.05 17.96 -2.01
CA ILE A 323 5.08 16.65 -1.34
C ILE A 323 6.14 16.61 -0.24
N SER A 324 7.27 17.30 -0.42
CA SER A 324 8.33 17.35 0.59
C SER A 324 7.83 17.91 1.93
N VAL A 325 6.87 18.84 1.92
CA VAL A 325 6.27 19.41 3.12
C VAL A 325 5.50 18.34 3.91
N LEU A 326 4.83 17.40 3.22
CA LEU A 326 4.11 16.29 3.88
C LEU A 326 5.07 15.41 4.68
N PHE A 327 6.25 15.12 4.14
CA PHE A 327 7.27 14.35 4.86
C PHE A 327 7.79 15.11 6.08
N LEU A 328 8.00 16.42 6.00
CA LEU A 328 8.43 17.23 7.16
C LEU A 328 7.37 17.22 8.26
N ILE A 329 6.10 17.47 7.91
CA ILE A 329 4.99 17.43 8.87
C ILE A 329 4.92 16.04 9.52
N GLY A 330 4.93 14.98 8.70
CA GLY A 330 4.92 13.59 9.16
C GLY A 330 6.10 13.27 10.08
N PHE A 331 7.30 13.73 9.75
CA PHE A 331 8.50 13.54 10.55
C PHE A 331 8.40 14.20 11.94
N PHE A 332 8.00 15.47 12.01
CA PHE A 332 7.88 16.17 13.29
C PHE A 332 6.83 15.56 14.20
N ILE A 333 5.66 15.17 13.63
CA ILE A 333 4.62 14.50 14.41
C ILE A 333 5.12 13.13 14.88
N PHE A 334 5.73 12.31 13.99
CA PHE A 334 6.25 10.99 14.35
C PHE A 334 7.37 11.07 15.36
N ASN A 335 8.25 12.08 15.28
CA ASN A 335 9.28 12.31 16.28
C ASN A 335 8.71 12.59 17.69
N LYS A 336 7.50 13.19 17.75
CA LYS A 336 6.78 13.36 19.02
C LYS A 336 6.24 12.02 19.51
N VAL A 337 5.65 11.19 18.60
CA VAL A 337 5.16 9.85 18.92
C VAL A 337 6.27 8.97 19.48
N SER A 338 7.42 8.96 18.84
CA SER A 338 8.57 8.11 19.24
C SER A 338 9.20 8.45 20.60
N LYS A 339 8.79 9.55 21.23
CA LYS A 339 9.21 9.98 22.58
C LYS A 339 8.13 9.74 23.64
N MET A 340 6.99 9.18 23.24
CA MET A 340 5.89 8.84 24.16
C MET A 340 6.08 7.39 24.60
N GLU A 341 6.12 7.16 25.92
CA GLU A 341 6.17 5.84 26.56
C GLU A 341 4.85 5.08 26.37
#